data_e6ce2a93f6c5dda5ccb963af945ff8f9
#
_entry.id   e6ce2a93f6c5dda5ccb963af945ff8f9
#
_cell.length_a   1.000
_cell.length_b   1.000
_cell.length_c   1.000
_cell.angle_alpha   90.00
_cell.angle_beta   90.00
_cell.angle_gamma   90.00
#
_symmetry.space_group_name_H-M   'P 1'
#
loop_
_entity.id
_entity.type
_entity.pdbx_description
1 polymer ?
#
loop_
_entity_poly.entity_id
_entity_poly.type
_entity_poly.pdbx_seq_one_letter_code
_entity_poly.pdbx_strand_id
1 'polypeptide(L)'
;RHYCHPNIHETLVDLLRIQLEIQAGTLAVADGTTCGSGPGPRTMTPVVKNLLFASTDQVAIDAVSAKLLGFDPMDVKCIRLADESELGHGHLDDIEVVGDMDTAEVKRTDWEFVVGDNAASAVGDLFWFGPLKPLSKIFFQTPIVNAFIMASFIYHDYIWYPTEGWGRVEKWLDETQWGRH
;
A
#
# COMPACT_ATOMS: atom_id res chain seq x y z
N ARG A 1 -9.82 -8.31 -11.10
CA ARG A 1 -9.40 -7.68 -9.81
C ARG A 1 -10.58 -7.18 -8.97
N HIS A 2 -11.68 -6.68 -9.59
CA HIS A 2 -12.85 -6.15 -8.87
C HIS A 2 -13.57 -7.20 -8.00
N TYR A 3 -13.45 -8.48 -8.31
CA TYR A 3 -14.00 -9.56 -7.49
C TYR A 3 -13.25 -9.75 -6.17
N CYS A 4 -11.94 -9.44 -6.13
CA CYS A 4 -11.11 -9.62 -4.94
C CYS A 4 -11.21 -8.42 -3.96
N HIS A 5 -11.61 -7.22 -4.43
CA HIS A 5 -11.65 -6.03 -3.59
C HIS A 5 -12.40 -6.18 -2.25
N PRO A 6 -13.59 -6.79 -2.20
CA PRO A 6 -14.30 -6.95 -0.93
C PRO A 6 -13.59 -7.87 0.09
N ASN A 7 -12.70 -8.74 -0.40
CA ASN A 7 -11.96 -9.72 0.41
C ASN A 7 -10.46 -9.66 0.08
N ILE A 8 -9.92 -8.44 -0.11
CA ILE A 8 -8.54 -8.28 -0.58
C ILE A 8 -7.53 -8.84 0.43
N HIS A 9 -7.76 -8.66 1.71
CA HIS A 9 -6.86 -9.13 2.76
C HIS A 9 -6.76 -10.67 2.78
N GLU A 10 -7.91 -11.35 2.74
CA GLU A 10 -7.97 -12.81 2.67
C GLU A 10 -7.34 -13.33 1.38
N THR A 11 -7.61 -12.65 0.26
CA THR A 11 -7.03 -13.01 -1.04
C THR A 11 -5.51 -12.91 -1.03
N LEU A 12 -4.93 -11.89 -0.40
CA LEU A 12 -3.47 -11.74 -0.27
C LEU A 12 -2.86 -12.86 0.57
N VAL A 13 -3.50 -13.24 1.66
CA VAL A 13 -3.07 -14.36 2.51
C VAL A 13 -3.12 -15.69 1.78
N ASP A 14 -4.20 -15.95 1.02
CA ASP A 14 -4.31 -17.16 0.20
C ASP A 14 -3.23 -17.22 -0.89
N LEU A 15 -2.94 -16.08 -1.54
CA LEU A 15 -1.86 -16.00 -2.53
C LEU A 15 -0.49 -16.24 -1.92
N LEU A 16 -0.21 -15.69 -0.73
CA LEU A 16 1.02 -15.96 -0.01
C LEU A 16 1.16 -17.45 0.34
N ARG A 17 0.09 -18.09 0.82
CA ARG A 17 0.08 -19.51 1.11
C ARG A 17 0.42 -20.35 -0.12
N ILE A 18 -0.23 -20.06 -1.26
CA ILE A 18 0.04 -20.74 -2.54
C ILE A 18 1.51 -20.51 -2.95
N GLN A 19 2.01 -19.29 -2.82
CA GLN A 19 3.39 -18.96 -3.18
C GLN A 19 4.39 -19.76 -2.35
N LEU A 20 4.19 -19.86 -1.04
CA LEU A 20 5.06 -20.62 -0.14
C LEU A 20 5.01 -22.13 -0.42
N GLU A 21 3.87 -22.67 -0.89
CA GLU A 21 3.74 -24.08 -1.26
C GLU A 21 4.49 -24.42 -2.56
N ILE A 22 4.48 -23.51 -3.55
CA ILE A 22 5.04 -23.79 -4.88
C ILE A 22 6.48 -23.33 -5.08
N GLN A 23 7.01 -22.50 -4.18
CA GLN A 23 8.37 -21.94 -4.27
C GLN A 23 9.21 -22.38 -3.08
N ALA A 24 10.43 -22.85 -3.36
CA ALA A 24 11.37 -23.32 -2.34
C ALA A 24 11.96 -22.20 -1.45
N GLY A 25 11.69 -20.95 -1.77
CA GLY A 25 12.08 -19.77 -1.01
C GLY A 25 11.77 -18.50 -1.77
N THR A 26 11.52 -17.43 -1.03
CA THR A 26 11.22 -16.12 -1.57
C THR A 26 12.11 -15.08 -0.90
N LEU A 27 12.49 -14.05 -1.65
CA LEU A 27 13.12 -12.86 -1.14
C LEU A 27 12.26 -11.66 -1.54
N ALA A 28 11.74 -10.96 -0.55
CA ALA A 28 11.07 -9.68 -0.74
C ALA A 28 12.08 -8.55 -0.57
N VAL A 29 12.04 -7.58 -1.47
CA VAL A 29 12.83 -6.35 -1.39
C VAL A 29 11.88 -5.18 -1.49
N ALA A 30 11.96 -4.26 -0.56
CA ALA A 30 11.17 -3.03 -0.56
C ALA A 30 12.08 -1.82 -0.75
N ASP A 31 11.72 -1.00 -1.72
CA ASP A 31 12.36 0.28 -2.00
C ASP A 31 11.51 1.41 -1.42
N GLY A 32 12.02 2.02 -0.37
CA GLY A 32 11.48 3.21 0.28
C GLY A 32 12.32 4.46 -0.01
N THR A 33 13.05 4.51 -1.12
CA THR A 33 13.77 5.71 -1.54
C THR A 33 12.84 6.91 -1.57
N THR A 34 11.68 6.75 -2.23
CA THR A 34 10.60 7.73 -2.20
C THR A 34 9.29 6.99 -1.90
N CYS A 35 8.70 7.31 -0.76
CA CYS A 35 7.42 6.77 -0.33
C CYS A 35 6.28 7.71 -0.70
N GLY A 36 5.05 7.22 -0.69
CA GLY A 36 3.86 8.02 -0.95
C GLY A 36 3.02 8.20 0.30
N SER A 37 2.70 9.44 0.67
CA SER A 37 1.79 9.77 1.77
C SER A 37 0.51 10.39 1.24
N GLY A 38 -0.62 10.07 1.86
CA GLY A 38 -1.95 10.55 1.46
C GLY A 38 -2.69 9.62 0.51
N PRO A 39 -3.68 10.13 -0.24
CA PRO A 39 -4.60 9.32 -1.01
C PRO A 39 -3.93 8.61 -2.19
N GLY A 40 -3.75 7.30 -2.05
CA GLY A 40 -3.10 6.46 -3.04
C GLY A 40 -4.05 5.88 -4.09
N PRO A 41 -3.48 5.24 -5.13
CA PRO A 41 -2.04 5.21 -5.42
C PRO A 41 -1.57 6.38 -6.30
N ARG A 42 -2.47 7.15 -6.93
CA ARG A 42 -2.13 8.12 -8.00
C ARG A 42 -2.00 9.57 -7.54
N THR A 43 -2.46 9.90 -6.33
CA THR A 43 -2.52 11.27 -5.84
C THR A 43 -1.72 11.50 -4.55
N MET A 44 -0.80 10.59 -4.24
CA MET A 44 0.06 10.68 -3.07
C MET A 44 1.07 11.83 -3.17
N THR A 45 1.48 12.33 -2.02
CA THR A 45 2.60 13.26 -1.89
C THR A 45 3.88 12.45 -1.73
N PRO A 46 4.92 12.68 -2.56
CA PRO A 46 6.18 11.98 -2.44
C PRO A 46 6.93 12.42 -1.18
N VAL A 47 7.45 11.46 -0.42
CA VAL A 47 8.26 11.65 0.78
C VAL A 47 9.54 10.83 0.64
N VAL A 48 10.70 11.48 0.63
CA VAL A 48 11.99 10.79 0.51
C VAL A 48 12.39 10.23 1.86
N LYS A 49 12.62 8.92 1.93
CA LYS A 49 13.07 8.20 3.13
C LYS A 49 14.44 7.53 2.95
N ASN A 50 14.88 7.33 1.69
CA ASN A 50 16.17 6.71 1.36
C ASN A 50 16.40 5.36 2.05
N LEU A 51 15.35 4.54 2.10
CA LEU A 51 15.36 3.23 2.73
C LEU A 51 15.31 2.14 1.68
N LEU A 52 16.14 1.11 1.88
CA LEU A 52 16.08 -0.16 1.16
C LEU A 52 16.13 -1.27 2.19
N PHE A 53 15.21 -2.22 2.11
CA PHE A 53 15.20 -3.35 3.03
C PHE A 53 14.70 -4.62 2.35
N ALA A 54 15.10 -5.75 2.89
CA ALA A 54 14.80 -7.06 2.34
C ALA A 54 14.55 -8.08 3.45
N SER A 55 13.71 -9.06 3.17
CA SER A 55 13.45 -10.19 4.06
C SER A 55 13.10 -11.45 3.27
N THR A 56 13.40 -12.60 3.79
CA THR A 56 12.86 -13.88 3.32
C THR A 56 11.46 -14.16 3.89
N ASP A 57 11.06 -13.41 4.90
CA ASP A 57 9.71 -13.39 5.47
C ASP A 57 8.93 -12.18 4.92
N GLN A 58 7.94 -12.46 4.08
CA GLN A 58 7.14 -11.42 3.44
C GLN A 58 6.19 -10.72 4.42
N VAL A 59 5.76 -11.40 5.47
CA VAL A 59 4.89 -10.81 6.50
C VAL A 59 5.72 -9.86 7.37
N ALA A 60 6.95 -10.25 7.72
CA ALA A 60 7.84 -9.42 8.51
C ALA A 60 8.22 -8.11 7.79
N ILE A 61 8.48 -8.16 6.47
CA ILE A 61 8.79 -6.94 5.71
C ILE A 61 7.58 -5.98 5.65
N ASP A 62 6.36 -6.52 5.53
CA ASP A 62 5.13 -5.74 5.56
C ASP A 62 4.88 -5.15 6.97
N ALA A 63 5.15 -5.92 8.03
CA ALA A 63 4.99 -5.47 9.41
C ALA A 63 5.96 -4.31 9.75
N VAL A 64 7.24 -4.45 9.37
CA VAL A 64 8.23 -3.38 9.52
C VAL A 64 7.83 -2.14 8.71
N SER A 65 7.37 -2.33 7.46
CA SER A 65 6.89 -1.24 6.62
C SER A 65 5.72 -0.49 7.26
N ALA A 66 4.72 -1.23 7.74
CA ALA A 66 3.54 -0.65 8.39
C ALA A 66 3.95 0.19 9.61
N LYS A 67 4.86 -0.34 10.45
CA LYS A 67 5.35 0.37 11.62
C LYS A 67 6.08 1.67 11.27
N LEU A 68 6.99 1.63 10.30
CA LEU A 68 7.72 2.82 9.86
C LEU A 68 6.78 3.90 9.32
N LEU A 69 5.70 3.50 8.65
CA LEU A 69 4.67 4.41 8.14
C LEU A 69 3.76 4.99 9.25
N GLY A 70 3.84 4.49 10.49
CA GLY A 70 3.05 4.98 11.62
C GLY A 70 1.80 4.15 11.92
N PHE A 71 1.70 2.93 11.38
CA PHE A 71 0.59 2.02 11.66
C PHE A 71 0.99 0.92 12.64
N ASP A 72 0.04 0.42 13.42
CA ASP A 72 0.22 -0.86 14.09
C ASP A 72 0.11 -1.99 13.06
N PRO A 73 1.16 -2.82 12.89
CA PRO A 73 1.11 -3.92 11.94
C PRO A 73 -0.08 -4.86 12.16
N MET A 74 -0.48 -5.08 13.41
CA MET A 74 -1.58 -5.99 13.76
C MET A 74 -2.98 -5.38 13.50
N ASP A 75 -3.09 -4.08 13.28
CA ASP A 75 -4.29 -3.44 12.78
C ASP A 75 -4.46 -3.64 11.26
N VAL A 76 -3.39 -3.96 10.55
CA VAL A 76 -3.41 -4.28 9.12
C VAL A 76 -3.89 -5.72 8.93
N LYS A 77 -5.14 -5.91 8.55
CA LYS A 77 -5.82 -7.20 8.51
C LYS A 77 -5.07 -8.31 7.76
N CYS A 78 -4.42 -8.03 6.63
CA CYS A 78 -3.67 -9.05 5.90
C CYS A 78 -2.41 -9.50 6.66
N ILE A 79 -1.72 -8.60 7.34
CA ILE A 79 -0.56 -8.95 8.19
C ILE A 79 -1.01 -9.84 9.34
N ARG A 80 -2.03 -9.41 10.08
CA ARG A 80 -2.59 -10.19 11.18
C ARG A 80 -3.06 -11.59 10.75
N LEU A 81 -3.82 -11.70 9.65
CA LEU A 81 -4.30 -12.99 9.15
C LEU A 81 -3.16 -13.91 8.68
N ALA A 82 -2.09 -13.34 8.12
CA ALA A 82 -0.93 -14.10 7.70
C ALA A 82 -0.15 -14.64 8.91
N ASP A 83 0.02 -13.82 9.95
CA ASP A 83 0.63 -14.21 11.23
C ASP A 83 -0.20 -15.29 11.93
N GLU A 84 -1.51 -15.07 12.09
CA GLU A 84 -2.44 -16.08 12.67
C GLU A 84 -2.46 -17.41 11.88
N SER A 85 -2.10 -17.37 10.60
CA SER A 85 -1.99 -18.54 9.72
C SER A 85 -0.59 -19.16 9.68
N GLU A 86 0.34 -18.69 10.50
CA GLU A 86 1.74 -19.16 10.57
C GLU A 86 2.48 -19.05 9.21
N LEU A 87 2.16 -18.03 8.39
CA LEU A 87 2.80 -17.80 7.10
C LEU A 87 3.99 -16.84 7.19
N GLY A 88 4.26 -16.26 8.35
CA GLY A 88 5.34 -15.35 8.65
C GLY A 88 5.09 -14.58 9.95
N HIS A 89 5.92 -13.61 10.28
CA HIS A 89 5.89 -12.91 11.57
C HIS A 89 5.32 -11.49 11.40
N GLY A 90 4.15 -11.23 12.00
CA GLY A 90 3.49 -9.92 12.01
C GLY A 90 3.82 -9.09 13.25
N HIS A 91 4.18 -9.73 14.37
CA HIS A 91 4.54 -9.07 15.60
C HIS A 91 6.00 -8.59 15.57
N LEU A 92 6.22 -7.30 15.85
CA LEU A 92 7.58 -6.71 15.86
C LEU A 92 8.50 -7.28 16.94
N ASP A 93 7.95 -7.95 17.94
CA ASP A 93 8.73 -8.61 18.99
C ASP A 93 9.40 -9.90 18.49
N ASP A 94 8.84 -10.50 17.44
CA ASP A 94 9.33 -11.73 16.83
C ASP A 94 10.22 -11.47 15.60
N ILE A 95 10.45 -10.17 15.25
CA ILE A 95 11.22 -9.74 14.09
C ILE A 95 12.54 -9.13 14.52
N GLU A 96 13.64 -9.68 14.04
CA GLU A 96 14.97 -9.08 14.17
C GLU A 96 15.27 -8.23 12.93
N VAL A 97 15.49 -6.93 13.15
CA VAL A 97 15.93 -6.00 12.11
C VAL A 97 17.41 -5.75 12.30
N VAL A 98 18.18 -5.91 11.22
CA VAL A 98 19.64 -5.72 11.20
C VAL A 98 20.02 -4.80 10.04
N GLY A 99 21.01 -3.96 10.26
CA GLY A 99 21.50 -3.01 9.27
C GLY A 99 21.76 -1.63 9.88
N ASP A 100 21.47 -0.58 9.11
CA ASP A 100 21.62 0.81 9.58
C ASP A 100 20.59 1.17 10.64
N MET A 101 19.44 0.49 10.65
CA MET A 101 18.43 0.55 11.70
C MET A 101 18.33 -0.81 12.42
N ASP A 102 18.17 -0.78 13.72
CA ASP A 102 17.86 -1.97 14.53
C ASP A 102 16.35 -2.07 14.88
N THR A 103 15.95 -3.22 15.44
CA THR A 103 14.55 -3.45 15.86
C THR A 103 14.05 -2.39 16.86
N ALA A 104 14.89 -1.90 17.76
CA ALA A 104 14.51 -0.90 18.74
C ALA A 104 14.26 0.47 18.08
N GLU A 105 15.04 0.80 17.07
CA GLU A 105 14.86 2.02 16.29
C GLU A 105 13.59 1.95 15.44
N VAL A 106 13.33 0.83 14.77
CA VAL A 106 12.06 0.61 14.04
C VAL A 106 10.86 0.79 14.95
N LYS A 107 10.88 0.18 16.16
CA LYS A 107 9.78 0.31 17.14
C LYS A 107 9.52 1.75 17.60
N ARG A 108 10.55 2.59 17.65
CA ARG A 108 10.43 4.00 18.05
C ARG A 108 10.06 4.91 16.87
N THR A 109 10.33 4.48 15.65
CA THR A 109 10.11 5.28 14.45
C THR A 109 8.63 5.37 14.11
N ASP A 110 8.19 6.56 13.79
CA ASP A 110 6.89 6.88 13.23
C ASP A 110 7.07 8.01 12.24
N TRP A 111 6.82 7.73 10.98
CA TRP A 111 6.97 8.74 9.92
C TRP A 111 5.70 9.55 9.69
N GLU A 112 4.67 9.29 10.46
CA GLU A 112 3.39 10.03 10.45
C GLU A 112 2.75 10.11 9.06
N PHE A 113 2.78 8.98 8.31
CA PHE A 113 2.14 8.94 7.00
C PHE A 113 0.63 9.06 7.13
N VAL A 114 0.05 9.82 6.23
CA VAL A 114 -1.38 10.14 6.27
C VAL A 114 -2.15 9.19 5.36
N VAL A 115 -3.26 8.65 5.86
CA VAL A 115 -4.27 7.98 5.06
C VAL A 115 -5.30 9.01 4.63
N GLY A 116 -5.76 8.95 3.39
CA GLY A 116 -6.78 9.86 2.89
C GLY A 116 -7.41 9.38 1.59
N ASP A 117 -8.50 10.02 1.23
CA ASP A 117 -9.23 9.78 0.00
C ASP A 117 -9.06 10.92 -0.99
N ASN A 118 -8.97 10.58 -2.25
CA ASN A 118 -9.21 11.50 -3.34
C ASN A 118 -10.65 11.34 -3.86
N ALA A 119 -11.09 12.23 -4.74
CA ALA A 119 -12.46 12.21 -5.25
C ALA A 119 -12.84 10.86 -5.91
N ALA A 120 -11.88 10.18 -6.55
CA ALA A 120 -12.15 8.89 -7.19
C ALA A 120 -12.24 7.75 -6.17
N SER A 121 -11.39 7.73 -5.13
CA SER A 121 -11.45 6.73 -4.06
C SER A 121 -12.70 6.91 -3.21
N ALA A 122 -13.06 8.15 -2.85
CA ALA A 122 -14.28 8.44 -2.09
C ALA A 122 -15.55 7.95 -2.79
N VAL A 123 -15.62 8.08 -4.12
CA VAL A 123 -16.73 7.47 -4.91
C VAL A 123 -16.66 5.94 -4.83
N GLY A 124 -15.47 5.35 -4.94
CA GLY A 124 -15.27 3.90 -4.78
C GLY A 124 -15.77 3.39 -3.44
N ASP A 125 -15.47 4.09 -2.36
CA ASP A 125 -15.82 3.69 -0.99
C ASP A 125 -17.33 3.67 -0.74
N LEU A 126 -18.10 4.54 -1.41
CA LEU A 126 -19.57 4.48 -1.35
C LEU A 126 -20.11 3.11 -1.80
N PHE A 127 -19.44 2.47 -2.78
CA PHE A 127 -19.83 1.17 -3.32
C PHE A 127 -19.16 -0.02 -2.61
N TRP A 128 -17.95 0.15 -2.05
CA TRP A 128 -17.24 -0.96 -1.40
C TRP A 128 -17.63 -1.10 0.07
N PHE A 129 -17.71 0.00 0.78
CA PHE A 129 -17.91 0.05 2.23
C PHE A 129 -19.17 0.84 2.65
N GLY A 130 -19.68 1.71 1.76
CA GLY A 130 -20.77 2.62 2.00
C GLY A 130 -22.18 2.05 1.70
N PRO A 131 -23.18 2.92 1.70
CA PRO A 131 -24.58 2.54 1.54
C PRO A 131 -24.91 1.93 0.17
N LEU A 132 -24.07 2.15 -0.84
CA LEU A 132 -24.26 1.60 -2.18
C LEU A 132 -23.63 0.21 -2.36
N LYS A 133 -23.08 -0.39 -1.30
CA LYS A 133 -22.49 -1.74 -1.30
C LYS A 133 -23.40 -2.82 -1.94
N PRO A 134 -24.73 -2.85 -1.73
CA PRO A 134 -25.58 -3.84 -2.40
C PRO A 134 -25.56 -3.76 -3.93
N LEU A 135 -25.25 -2.58 -4.48
CA LEU A 135 -25.19 -2.32 -5.92
C LEU A 135 -23.80 -2.60 -6.51
N SER A 136 -22.78 -2.84 -5.68
CA SER A 136 -21.39 -3.03 -6.13
C SER A 136 -21.22 -4.11 -7.19
N LYS A 137 -21.97 -5.22 -7.07
CA LYS A 137 -21.94 -6.31 -8.07
C LYS A 137 -22.39 -5.83 -9.46
N ILE A 138 -23.43 -4.98 -9.52
CA ILE A 138 -23.95 -4.47 -10.79
C ILE A 138 -22.92 -3.51 -11.40
N PHE A 139 -22.36 -2.59 -10.61
CA PHE A 139 -21.47 -1.55 -11.11
C PHE A 139 -20.06 -2.08 -11.43
N PHE A 140 -19.52 -3.00 -10.63
CA PHE A 140 -18.12 -3.44 -10.78
C PHE A 140 -17.95 -4.83 -11.41
N GLN A 141 -19.02 -5.62 -11.54
CA GLN A 141 -18.97 -6.96 -12.15
C GLN A 141 -19.67 -7.02 -13.52
N THR A 142 -20.07 -5.90 -14.08
CA THR A 142 -20.63 -5.77 -15.42
C THR A 142 -19.81 -4.78 -16.26
N PRO A 143 -20.05 -4.65 -17.57
CA PRO A 143 -19.36 -3.67 -18.41
C PRO A 143 -19.52 -2.21 -17.96
N ILE A 144 -20.45 -1.89 -17.06
CA ILE A 144 -20.62 -0.57 -16.45
C ILE A 144 -19.35 -0.11 -15.74
N VAL A 145 -18.53 -1.04 -15.21
CA VAL A 145 -17.24 -0.73 -14.59
C VAL A 145 -16.33 0.10 -15.50
N ASN A 146 -16.44 -0.04 -16.82
CA ASN A 146 -15.64 0.72 -17.78
C ASN A 146 -15.92 2.22 -17.71
N ALA A 147 -17.16 2.63 -17.36
CA ALA A 147 -17.49 4.04 -17.16
C ALA A 147 -16.78 4.59 -15.91
N PHE A 148 -16.70 3.83 -14.83
CA PHE A 148 -15.95 4.23 -13.63
C PHE A 148 -14.45 4.30 -13.90
N ILE A 149 -13.89 3.34 -14.65
CA ILE A 149 -12.48 3.34 -15.05
C ILE A 149 -12.18 4.59 -15.89
N MET A 150 -13.06 4.93 -16.86
CA MET A 150 -12.92 6.11 -17.70
C MET A 150 -13.03 7.40 -16.88
N ALA A 151 -14.00 7.49 -15.98
CA ALA A 151 -14.16 8.64 -15.09
C ALA A 151 -12.93 8.85 -14.19
N SER A 152 -12.40 7.76 -13.61
CA SER A 152 -11.16 7.78 -12.82
C SER A 152 -9.96 8.23 -13.67
N PHE A 153 -9.84 7.74 -14.89
CA PHE A 153 -8.80 8.16 -15.82
C PHE A 153 -8.88 9.67 -16.14
N ILE A 154 -10.07 10.15 -16.49
CA ILE A 154 -10.29 11.58 -16.78
C ILE A 154 -9.93 12.43 -15.55
N TYR A 155 -10.39 12.03 -14.38
CA TYR A 155 -10.08 12.74 -13.14
C TYR A 155 -8.57 12.84 -12.91
N HIS A 156 -7.84 11.71 -12.97
CA HIS A 156 -6.41 11.70 -12.65
C HIS A 156 -5.55 12.36 -13.71
N ASP A 157 -5.78 12.08 -15.00
CA ASP A 157 -4.85 12.49 -16.05
C ASP A 157 -5.19 13.87 -16.64
N TYR A 158 -6.46 14.29 -16.60
CA TYR A 158 -6.88 15.57 -17.19
C TYR A 158 -7.27 16.65 -16.17
N ILE A 159 -7.54 16.28 -14.92
CA ILE A 159 -7.89 17.25 -13.87
C ILE A 159 -6.77 17.32 -12.85
N TRP A 160 -6.56 16.24 -12.08
CA TRP A 160 -5.66 16.25 -10.92
C TRP A 160 -4.19 16.44 -11.33
N TYR A 161 -3.72 15.69 -12.31
CA TYR A 161 -2.30 15.75 -12.71
C TYR A 161 -1.90 17.14 -13.24
N PRO A 162 -2.65 17.79 -14.16
CA PRO A 162 -2.31 19.14 -14.61
C PRO A 162 -2.43 20.23 -13.54
N THR A 163 -3.33 20.07 -12.55
CA THR A 163 -3.59 21.10 -11.54
C THR A 163 -2.71 20.97 -10.30
N GLU A 164 -2.41 19.74 -9.85
CA GLU A 164 -1.66 19.48 -8.63
C GLU A 164 -0.47 18.56 -8.84
N GLY A 165 -0.64 17.49 -9.62
CA GLY A 165 0.34 16.42 -9.77
C GLY A 165 1.64 16.91 -10.38
N TRP A 166 1.56 17.74 -11.42
CA TRP A 166 2.73 18.29 -12.11
C TRP A 166 3.62 19.08 -11.16
N GLY A 167 3.05 19.96 -10.35
CA GLY A 167 3.82 20.75 -9.37
C GLY A 167 4.52 19.89 -8.31
N ARG A 168 3.93 18.75 -7.94
CA ARG A 168 4.59 17.78 -7.03
C ARG A 168 5.75 17.07 -7.71
N VAL A 169 5.62 16.75 -9.00
CA VAL A 169 6.70 16.13 -9.80
C VAL A 169 7.86 17.10 -9.97
N GLU A 170 7.60 18.35 -10.37
CA GLU A 170 8.64 19.39 -10.51
C GLU A 170 9.38 19.59 -9.20
N LYS A 171 8.64 19.74 -8.09
CA LYS A 171 9.24 19.88 -6.77
C LYS A 171 10.14 18.68 -6.41
N TRP A 172 9.70 17.47 -6.68
CA TRP A 172 10.48 16.27 -6.42
C TRP A 172 11.74 16.21 -7.30
N LEU A 173 11.63 16.57 -8.59
CA LEU A 173 12.76 16.62 -9.52
C LEU A 173 13.81 17.65 -9.09
N ASP A 174 13.38 18.83 -8.64
CA ASP A 174 14.26 19.94 -8.30
C ASP A 174 14.88 19.81 -6.89
N GLU A 175 14.12 19.31 -5.92
CA GLU A 175 14.50 19.32 -4.51
C GLU A 175 15.20 18.04 -4.05
N THR A 176 15.02 16.91 -4.76
CA THR A 176 15.60 15.64 -4.32
C THR A 176 16.86 15.29 -5.10
N GLN A 177 17.77 14.53 -4.46
CA GLN A 177 18.95 14.01 -5.15
C GLN A 177 18.58 13.06 -6.31
N TRP A 178 17.49 12.32 -6.18
CA TRP A 178 17.00 11.33 -7.17
C TRP A 178 16.38 11.98 -8.40
N GLY A 179 15.71 13.12 -8.21
CA GLY A 179 15.15 13.89 -9.31
C GLY A 179 16.18 14.58 -10.19
N ARG A 180 17.39 14.84 -9.63
CA ARG A 180 18.48 15.54 -10.34
C ARG A 180 19.39 14.61 -11.18
N HIS A 181 19.18 13.29 -11.08
CA HIS A 181 19.91 12.27 -11.82
C HIS A 181 19.05 11.65 -12.92
#